data_21d4f87842c0a572af9ce81a440e5973
#
_entry.id   21d4f87842c0a572af9ce81a440e5973
#
_cell.length_a   1.000
_cell.length_b   1.000
_cell.length_c   1.000
_cell.angle_alpha   90.00
_cell.angle_beta   90.00
_cell.angle_gamma   90.00
#
_symmetry.space_group_name_H-M   'P 1'
#
loop_
_entity.id
_entity.type
_entity.pdbx_description
1 polymer ?
#
loop_
_entity_poly.entity_id
_entity_poly.type
_entity_poly.pdbx_seq_one_letter_code
_entity_poly.pdbx_strand_id
1 'polypeptide(L)'
;MSTNTLLRELLHRRHLKYETFRAEYEKVAKQIAPEDIPPSKAQFYRWLSGSLKGGIPYPDACRVLENMFPPWKAAELFGPYQPSRHMLDDETQDVLGTILGALPNSFKAEALNGYWLTAYQFHHGSGNGTAQHHADIACITADSDRRIHALNHPPEPRTEGRANPFRNQIEAELVSRHLIGHWRNISDTRYFGMVHLAVLQGETIMDGYYTGFESDITVSFARWRWVRLEPNSLEGTDLYAVVLREPSTLYDLVMGRSQYDAPLTLADVREES
;
A
#
# COMPACT_ATOMS: atom_id res chain seq x y z
N MET A 1 24.49 -24.12 2.34
CA MET A 1 23.91 -22.80 2.60
C MET A 1 22.88 -22.98 3.70
N SER A 2 23.02 -22.26 4.83
CA SER A 2 22.04 -22.34 5.93
C SER A 2 20.79 -21.60 5.50
N THR A 3 19.69 -22.31 5.29
CA THR A 3 18.39 -21.72 4.95
C THR A 3 17.80 -21.10 6.22
N ASN A 4 17.57 -19.79 6.23
CA ASN A 4 16.85 -19.15 7.34
C ASN A 4 15.42 -19.69 7.36
N THR A 5 14.97 -20.19 8.51
CA THR A 5 13.58 -20.61 8.70
C THR A 5 12.68 -19.39 9.00
N LEU A 6 11.39 -19.49 8.69
CA LEU A 6 10.42 -18.46 9.08
C LEU A 6 10.40 -18.24 10.60
N LEU A 7 10.50 -19.31 11.39
CA LEU A 7 10.59 -19.23 12.86
C LEU A 7 11.74 -18.34 13.31
N ARG A 8 12.91 -18.44 12.69
CA ARG A 8 14.06 -17.60 13.01
C ARG A 8 13.75 -16.12 12.77
N GLU A 9 13.11 -15.81 11.67
CA GLU A 9 12.73 -14.44 11.34
C GLU A 9 11.71 -13.87 12.34
N LEU A 10 10.67 -14.62 12.67
CA LEU A 10 9.67 -14.21 13.65
C LEU A 10 10.26 -13.97 15.05
N LEU A 11 11.17 -14.82 15.48
CA LEU A 11 11.89 -14.62 16.74
C LEU A 11 12.76 -13.35 16.72
N HIS A 12 13.42 -13.11 15.59
CA HIS A 12 14.23 -11.89 15.41
C HIS A 12 13.36 -10.64 15.48
N ARG A 13 12.21 -10.61 14.80
CA ARG A 13 11.26 -9.49 14.82
C ARG A 13 10.68 -9.22 16.21
N ARG A 14 10.35 -10.28 16.95
CA ARG A 14 9.85 -10.16 18.35
C ARG A 14 10.96 -9.96 19.38
N HIS A 15 12.22 -9.84 18.96
CA HIS A 15 13.39 -9.74 19.83
C HIS A 15 13.48 -10.87 20.87
N LEU A 16 12.94 -12.06 20.56
CA LEU A 16 12.93 -13.20 21.44
C LEU A 16 14.27 -13.94 21.39
N LYS A 17 15.03 -13.83 22.48
CA LYS A 17 16.22 -14.66 22.73
C LYS A 17 15.80 -16.01 23.33
N TYR A 18 16.71 -16.98 23.36
CA TYR A 18 16.41 -18.33 23.84
C TYR A 18 15.72 -18.36 25.21
N GLU A 19 16.17 -17.60 26.18
CA GLU A 19 15.59 -17.59 27.54
C GLU A 19 14.16 -17.06 27.55
N THR A 20 13.91 -15.98 26.83
CA THR A 20 12.58 -15.39 26.70
C THR A 20 11.64 -16.31 25.93
N PHE A 21 12.12 -16.86 24.82
CA PHE A 21 11.38 -17.84 24.04
C PHE A 21 11.01 -19.07 24.91
N ARG A 22 11.95 -19.60 25.68
CA ARG A 22 11.71 -20.74 26.56
C ARG A 22 10.61 -20.46 27.57
N ALA A 23 10.64 -19.29 28.20
CA ALA A 23 9.63 -18.89 29.19
C ALA A 23 8.22 -18.77 28.55
N GLU A 24 8.12 -18.18 27.36
CA GLU A 24 6.85 -18.11 26.62
C GLU A 24 6.37 -19.49 26.18
N TYR A 25 7.27 -20.33 25.69
CA TYR A 25 6.98 -21.71 25.31
C TYR A 25 6.40 -22.49 26.50
N GLU A 26 7.06 -22.45 27.67
CA GLU A 26 6.58 -23.09 28.89
C GLU A 26 5.17 -22.63 29.28
N LYS A 27 4.91 -21.34 29.17
CA LYS A 27 3.60 -20.76 29.48
C LYS A 27 2.50 -21.32 28.57
N VAL A 28 2.77 -21.40 27.27
CA VAL A 28 1.81 -21.94 26.27
C VAL A 28 1.68 -23.44 26.41
N ALA A 29 2.79 -24.18 26.57
CA ALA A 29 2.79 -25.62 26.73
C ALA A 29 1.94 -26.08 27.92
N LYS A 30 2.02 -25.40 29.07
CA LYS A 30 1.18 -25.69 30.25
C LYS A 30 -0.32 -25.66 29.95
N GLN A 31 -0.76 -24.92 28.96
CA GLN A 31 -2.17 -24.79 28.59
C GLN A 31 -2.65 -25.84 27.62
N ILE A 32 -1.80 -26.23 26.64
CA ILE A 32 -2.23 -27.03 25.48
C ILE A 32 -1.51 -28.38 25.34
N ALA A 33 -0.34 -28.53 25.91
CA ALA A 33 0.48 -29.74 25.87
C ALA A 33 1.34 -29.84 27.17
N PRO A 34 0.71 -30.07 28.33
CA PRO A 34 1.39 -29.97 29.66
C PRO A 34 2.55 -30.98 29.83
N GLU A 35 2.57 -32.06 29.05
CA GLU A 35 3.65 -33.05 29.07
C GLU A 35 4.84 -32.64 28.16
N ASP A 36 4.70 -31.61 27.34
CA ASP A 36 5.75 -31.17 26.45
C ASP A 36 6.81 -30.35 27.16
N ILE A 37 8.07 -30.65 26.90
CA ILE A 37 9.22 -30.03 27.52
C ILE A 37 9.81 -28.98 26.58
N PRO A 38 10.07 -27.75 27.05
CA PRO A 38 10.71 -26.74 26.24
C PRO A 38 12.01 -27.24 25.61
N PRO A 39 12.31 -26.84 24.37
CA PRO A 39 13.51 -27.30 23.70
C PRO A 39 14.76 -26.86 24.45
N SER A 40 15.76 -27.75 24.52
CA SER A 40 17.07 -27.37 24.99
C SER A 40 17.67 -26.31 24.06
N LYS A 41 18.66 -25.56 24.54
CA LYS A 41 19.35 -24.54 23.76
C LYS A 41 19.89 -25.09 22.43
N ALA A 42 20.41 -26.31 22.45
CA ALA A 42 20.90 -26.98 21.26
C ALA A 42 19.79 -27.36 20.27
N GLN A 43 18.63 -27.78 20.77
CA GLN A 43 17.45 -28.04 19.94
C GLN A 43 16.90 -26.75 19.34
N PHE A 44 16.79 -25.70 20.13
CA PHE A 44 16.34 -24.39 19.67
C PHE A 44 17.16 -23.90 18.47
N TYR A 45 18.51 -23.93 18.55
CA TYR A 45 19.35 -23.51 17.42
C TYR A 45 19.25 -24.45 16.21
N ARG A 46 19.00 -25.75 16.42
CA ARG A 46 18.69 -26.67 15.31
C ARG A 46 17.37 -26.34 14.64
N TRP A 47 16.38 -25.90 15.41
CA TRP A 47 15.11 -25.40 14.85
C TRP A 47 15.32 -24.17 13.96
N LEU A 48 16.11 -23.23 14.42
CA LEU A 48 16.39 -22.01 13.67
C LEU A 48 17.23 -22.22 12.41
N SER A 49 18.04 -23.24 12.40
CA SER A 49 18.90 -23.55 11.24
C SER A 49 18.23 -24.48 10.22
N GLY A 50 17.01 -24.94 10.49
CA GLY A 50 16.32 -25.91 9.63
C GLY A 50 16.98 -27.29 9.59
N SER A 51 17.86 -27.62 10.55
CA SER A 51 18.66 -28.86 10.57
C SER A 51 17.94 -30.01 11.29
N LEU A 52 16.62 -30.08 11.20
CA LEU A 52 15.83 -31.16 11.81
C LEU A 52 15.76 -32.38 10.90
N LYS A 53 16.04 -33.55 11.45
CA LYS A 53 15.75 -34.82 10.80
C LYS A 53 14.23 -34.98 10.75
N GLY A 54 13.63 -34.87 9.58
CA GLY A 54 12.16 -34.90 9.40
C GLY A 54 11.51 -33.53 9.20
N GLY A 55 12.28 -32.46 9.21
CA GLY A 55 11.84 -31.10 8.80
C GLY A 55 11.11 -30.32 9.88
N ILE A 56 10.32 -30.96 10.76
CA ILE A 56 9.53 -30.34 11.83
C ILE A 56 9.74 -31.05 13.17
N PRO A 57 9.46 -30.40 14.34
CA PRO A 57 9.51 -31.03 15.65
C PRO A 57 8.40 -32.07 15.88
N TYR A 58 8.36 -32.62 17.10
CA TYR A 58 7.27 -33.51 17.53
C TYR A 58 5.93 -32.79 17.51
N PRO A 59 4.79 -33.56 17.38
CA PRO A 59 3.46 -32.97 17.24
C PRO A 59 3.07 -31.99 18.35
N ASP A 60 3.47 -32.26 19.61
CA ASP A 60 3.16 -31.39 20.74
C ASP A 60 3.90 -30.06 20.64
N ALA A 61 5.19 -30.10 20.32
CA ALA A 61 5.96 -28.90 20.05
C ALA A 61 5.41 -28.09 18.86
N CYS A 62 4.92 -28.77 17.82
CA CYS A 62 4.25 -28.10 16.70
C CYS A 62 3.00 -27.36 17.18
N ARG A 63 2.14 -27.98 18.01
CA ARG A 63 0.94 -27.35 18.56
C ARG A 63 1.28 -26.12 19.44
N VAL A 64 2.31 -26.21 20.25
CA VAL A 64 2.78 -25.09 21.08
C VAL A 64 3.25 -23.95 20.20
N LEU A 65 4.06 -24.23 19.18
CA LEU A 65 4.59 -23.19 18.27
C LEU A 65 3.48 -22.55 17.43
N GLU A 66 2.53 -23.30 16.94
CA GLU A 66 1.37 -22.75 16.21
C GLU A 66 0.54 -21.79 17.06
N ASN A 67 0.43 -22.06 18.37
CA ASN A 67 -0.23 -21.15 19.33
C ASN A 67 0.63 -19.95 19.72
N MET A 68 1.97 -20.08 19.72
CA MET A 68 2.88 -18.96 19.96
C MET A 68 2.96 -17.99 18.78
N PHE A 69 2.78 -18.51 17.56
CA PHE A 69 2.98 -17.77 16.31
C PHE A 69 1.78 -17.91 15.37
N PRO A 70 0.55 -17.55 15.81
CA PRO A 70 -0.56 -17.51 14.85
C PRO A 70 -0.28 -16.45 13.78
N PRO A 71 -0.74 -16.62 12.52
CA PRO A 71 -1.58 -17.73 12.03
C PRO A 71 -0.76 -18.94 11.51
N TRP A 72 0.56 -18.98 11.70
CA TRP A 72 1.49 -19.89 11.05
C TRP A 72 1.35 -21.34 11.51
N LYS A 73 1.38 -22.26 10.54
CA LYS A 73 1.45 -23.71 10.79
C LYS A 73 2.91 -24.15 10.96
N ALA A 74 3.12 -25.25 11.69
CA ALA A 74 4.47 -25.77 11.95
C ALA A 74 5.28 -25.99 10.65
N ALA A 75 4.66 -26.52 9.60
CA ALA A 75 5.32 -26.72 8.31
C ALA A 75 5.85 -25.39 7.70
N GLU A 76 5.14 -24.29 7.90
CA GLU A 76 5.54 -22.96 7.43
C GLU A 76 6.65 -22.38 8.31
N LEU A 77 6.51 -22.50 9.64
CA LEU A 77 7.51 -22.02 10.60
C LEU A 77 8.90 -22.64 10.36
N PHE A 78 8.95 -23.90 9.97
CA PHE A 78 10.20 -24.63 9.68
C PHE A 78 10.59 -24.62 8.20
N GLY A 79 9.75 -24.06 7.35
CA GLY A 79 10.04 -23.84 5.93
C GLY A 79 11.12 -22.79 5.70
N PRO A 80 11.72 -22.76 4.49
CA PRO A 80 12.68 -21.71 4.14
C PRO A 80 11.96 -20.34 4.16
N TYR A 81 12.54 -19.39 4.88
CA TYR A 81 12.06 -18.02 4.85
C TYR A 81 12.23 -17.45 3.44
N GLN A 82 11.13 -17.20 2.80
CA GLN A 82 11.09 -16.39 1.58
C GLN A 82 10.52 -15.04 2.01
N PRO A 83 11.23 -13.93 1.77
CA PRO A 83 10.67 -12.58 1.93
C PRO A 83 9.61 -12.40 0.83
N SER A 84 8.51 -13.12 0.96
CA SER A 84 7.40 -13.06 0.03
C SER A 84 6.46 -11.92 0.39
N ARG A 85 5.87 -11.35 -0.62
CA ARG A 85 4.87 -10.28 -0.59
C ARG A 85 3.79 -10.39 0.49
N HIS A 86 3.51 -11.61 0.96
CA HIS A 86 2.45 -11.89 1.94
C HIS A 86 2.76 -11.49 3.39
N MET A 87 4.02 -11.27 3.78
CA MET A 87 4.33 -10.92 5.18
C MET A 87 4.12 -9.44 5.53
N LEU A 88 4.14 -8.57 4.54
CA LEU A 88 3.78 -7.15 4.74
C LEU A 88 2.26 -6.94 4.69
N ASP A 89 1.56 -7.81 3.94
CA ASP A 89 0.11 -7.68 3.76
C ASP A 89 -0.68 -8.16 4.97
N ASP A 90 -0.27 -9.25 5.64
CA ASP A 90 -1.09 -9.88 6.69
C ASP A 90 -1.02 -9.15 8.06
N GLU A 91 0.15 -8.72 8.52
CA GLU A 91 0.26 -8.04 9.82
C GLU A 91 -0.26 -6.59 9.78
N THR A 92 -0.08 -5.91 8.66
CA THR A 92 -0.61 -4.54 8.47
C THR A 92 -2.12 -4.57 8.22
N GLN A 93 -2.63 -5.61 7.55
CA GLN A 93 -4.07 -5.78 7.31
C GLN A 93 -4.82 -6.10 8.61
N ASP A 94 -4.26 -6.89 9.52
CA ASP A 94 -4.99 -7.31 10.72
C ASP A 94 -5.10 -6.18 11.75
N VAL A 95 -4.07 -5.37 11.94
CA VAL A 95 -4.10 -4.24 12.88
C VAL A 95 -4.95 -3.09 12.33
N LEU A 96 -4.77 -2.71 11.08
CA LEU A 96 -5.63 -1.73 10.41
C LEU A 96 -7.05 -2.30 10.25
N GLY A 97 -7.22 -3.54 9.83
CA GLY A 97 -8.52 -4.19 9.67
C GLY A 97 -9.30 -4.28 10.99
N THR A 98 -8.64 -4.53 12.12
CA THR A 98 -9.30 -4.57 13.44
C THR A 98 -9.70 -3.18 13.91
N ILE A 99 -8.83 -2.18 13.78
CA ILE A 99 -9.12 -0.80 14.15
C ILE A 99 -10.16 -0.19 13.21
N LEU A 100 -10.05 -0.46 11.92
CA LEU A 100 -10.87 0.16 10.87
C LEU A 100 -12.14 -0.65 10.58
N GLY A 101 -12.16 -1.95 10.88
CA GLY A 101 -13.34 -2.81 10.77
C GLY A 101 -14.45 -2.48 11.75
N ALA A 102 -14.12 -1.77 12.85
CA ALA A 102 -15.11 -1.27 13.81
C ALA A 102 -15.87 -0.02 13.32
N LEU A 103 -15.39 0.65 12.24
CA LEU A 103 -16.09 1.81 11.68
C LEU A 103 -17.15 1.35 10.64
N PRO A 104 -18.40 1.80 10.77
CA PRO A 104 -19.44 1.46 9.80
C PRO A 104 -19.04 1.99 8.42
N ASN A 105 -18.83 1.07 7.49
CA ASN A 105 -18.50 1.42 6.11
C ASN A 105 -19.79 1.53 5.30
N SER A 106 -20.40 2.70 5.29
CA SER A 106 -21.61 2.99 4.49
C SER A 106 -21.28 3.33 3.03
N PHE A 107 -20.03 3.58 2.73
CA PHE A 107 -19.54 3.94 1.39
C PHE A 107 -18.67 2.82 0.83
N LYS A 108 -18.96 2.35 -0.37
CA LYS A 108 -18.27 1.24 -1.00
C LYS A 108 -17.24 1.71 -2.02
N ALA A 109 -16.15 0.98 -2.14
CA ALA A 109 -15.06 1.30 -3.05
C ALA A 109 -15.50 1.29 -4.53
N GLU A 110 -16.47 0.45 -4.89
CA GLU A 110 -17.03 0.42 -6.26
C GLU A 110 -17.60 1.76 -6.72
N ALA A 111 -18.08 2.60 -5.79
CA ALA A 111 -18.55 3.95 -6.11
C ALA A 111 -17.42 4.86 -6.65
N LEU A 112 -16.17 4.49 -6.43
CA LEU A 112 -15.00 5.23 -6.92
C LEU A 112 -14.52 4.76 -8.30
N ASN A 113 -15.03 3.66 -8.83
CA ASN A 113 -14.64 3.15 -10.15
C ASN A 113 -14.80 4.22 -11.23
N GLY A 114 -13.84 4.26 -12.12
CA GLY A 114 -13.84 5.18 -13.26
C GLY A 114 -12.62 6.08 -13.29
N TYR A 115 -12.73 7.17 -14.04
CA TYR A 115 -11.63 8.06 -14.35
C TYR A 115 -11.67 9.33 -13.51
N TRP A 116 -10.49 9.80 -13.16
CA TRP A 116 -10.29 10.96 -12.30
C TRP A 116 -9.15 11.82 -12.85
N LEU A 117 -9.39 13.12 -12.99
CA LEU A 117 -8.30 14.07 -13.17
C LEU A 117 -7.63 14.27 -11.82
N THR A 118 -6.33 14.03 -11.74
CA THR A 118 -5.54 14.23 -10.52
C THR A 118 -4.60 15.40 -10.69
N ALA A 119 -4.46 16.22 -9.66
CA ALA A 119 -3.53 17.33 -9.67
C ALA A 119 -2.83 17.49 -8.31
N TYR A 120 -1.55 17.75 -8.37
CA TYR A 120 -0.72 18.02 -7.19
C TYR A 120 0.40 19.00 -7.50
N GLN A 121 0.91 19.59 -6.42
CA GLN A 121 2.06 20.47 -6.44
C GLN A 121 3.27 19.73 -5.90
N PHE A 122 4.43 19.97 -6.47
CA PHE A 122 5.70 19.44 -5.97
C PHE A 122 6.81 20.50 -6.09
N HIS A 123 7.87 20.30 -5.34
CA HIS A 123 9.05 21.17 -5.38
C HIS A 123 10.21 20.38 -5.96
N HIS A 124 10.95 20.98 -6.86
CA HIS A 124 12.13 20.37 -7.44
C HIS A 124 13.38 20.93 -6.80
N GLY A 125 14.15 20.08 -6.09
CA GLY A 125 15.40 20.44 -5.45
C GLY A 125 15.27 21.03 -4.04
N SER A 126 16.40 21.07 -3.32
CA SER A 126 16.49 21.45 -1.92
C SER A 126 16.04 22.88 -1.65
N GLY A 127 14.85 23.05 -1.13
CA GLY A 127 14.50 24.12 -0.21
C GLY A 127 13.99 25.45 -0.77
N ASN A 128 14.31 25.86 -2.01
CA ASN A 128 13.89 27.16 -2.57
C ASN A 128 13.42 27.06 -4.05
N GLY A 129 13.08 25.88 -4.51
CA GLY A 129 12.56 25.68 -5.86
C GLY A 129 11.18 26.28 -6.05
N THR A 130 10.92 26.84 -7.23
CA THR A 130 9.58 27.27 -7.65
C THR A 130 8.64 26.07 -7.61
N ALA A 131 7.46 26.22 -7.01
CA ALA A 131 6.43 25.21 -7.01
C ALA A 131 6.07 24.80 -8.45
N GLN A 132 6.13 23.53 -8.73
CA GLN A 132 5.72 22.97 -10.01
C GLN A 132 4.42 22.18 -9.84
N HIS A 133 3.64 22.11 -10.89
CA HIS A 133 2.37 21.41 -10.88
C HIS A 133 2.43 20.19 -11.79
N HIS A 134 1.75 19.14 -11.38
CA HIS A 134 1.53 17.96 -12.18
C HIS A 134 0.04 17.66 -12.25
N ALA A 135 -0.42 17.21 -13.41
CA ALA A 135 -1.77 16.71 -13.60
C ALA A 135 -1.76 15.50 -14.52
N ASP A 136 -2.58 14.52 -14.21
CA ASP A 136 -2.77 13.32 -15.01
C ASP A 136 -4.20 12.79 -14.87
N ILE A 137 -4.55 11.79 -15.69
CA ILE A 137 -5.80 11.05 -15.57
C ILE A 137 -5.49 9.71 -14.88
N ALA A 138 -6.19 9.38 -13.82
CA ALA A 138 -6.10 8.09 -13.16
C ALA A 138 -7.39 7.28 -13.37
N CYS A 139 -7.24 5.97 -13.59
CA CYS A 139 -8.35 5.02 -13.61
C CYS A 139 -8.36 4.25 -12.29
N ILE A 140 -9.47 4.30 -11.57
CA ILE A 140 -9.70 3.51 -10.34
C ILE A 140 -10.52 2.27 -10.68
N THR A 141 -10.09 1.14 -10.15
CA THR A 141 -10.81 -0.13 -10.13
C THR A 141 -10.90 -0.65 -8.70
N ALA A 142 -12.09 -0.98 -8.23
CA ALA A 142 -12.29 -1.61 -6.94
C ALA A 142 -12.11 -3.12 -7.06
N ASP A 143 -11.28 -3.69 -6.18
CA ASP A 143 -11.06 -5.14 -6.08
C ASP A 143 -12.03 -5.78 -5.08
N SER A 144 -12.60 -4.97 -4.19
CA SER A 144 -13.56 -5.37 -3.16
C SER A 144 -14.34 -4.15 -2.66
N ASP A 145 -15.28 -4.37 -1.75
CA ASP A 145 -16.04 -3.29 -1.08
C ASP A 145 -15.14 -2.22 -0.42
N ARG A 146 -13.87 -2.52 -0.15
CA ARG A 146 -12.94 -1.67 0.61
C ARG A 146 -11.61 -1.40 -0.07
N ARG A 147 -11.21 -2.15 -1.07
CA ARG A 147 -9.89 -2.03 -1.70
C ARG A 147 -10.00 -1.50 -3.11
N ILE A 148 -9.14 -0.54 -3.42
CA ILE A 148 -9.01 0.00 -4.77
C ILE A 148 -7.59 -0.18 -5.30
N HIS A 149 -7.52 -0.27 -6.60
CA HIS A 149 -6.33 -0.15 -7.40
C HIS A 149 -6.49 1.02 -8.36
N ALA A 150 -5.49 1.88 -8.49
CA ALA A 150 -5.52 2.95 -9.46
C ALA A 150 -4.23 2.98 -10.27
N LEU A 151 -4.38 3.30 -11.56
CA LEU A 151 -3.28 3.48 -12.49
C LEU A 151 -3.45 4.83 -13.18
N ASN A 152 -2.42 5.67 -13.17
CA ASN A 152 -2.48 6.90 -13.92
C ASN A 152 -2.07 6.72 -15.39
N HIS A 153 -2.63 7.60 -16.20
CA HIS A 153 -2.31 7.80 -17.61
C HIS A 153 -1.65 9.18 -17.72
N PRO A 154 -0.32 9.24 -17.63
CA PRO A 154 0.37 10.51 -17.71
C PRO A 154 0.16 11.15 -19.09
N PRO A 155 0.06 12.49 -19.14
CA PRO A 155 -0.13 13.20 -20.39
C PRO A 155 1.09 13.01 -21.31
N GLU A 156 0.88 13.15 -22.62
CA GLU A 156 1.96 13.15 -23.57
C GLU A 156 2.94 14.32 -23.27
N PRO A 157 4.27 14.08 -23.27
CA PRO A 157 5.23 15.13 -22.97
C PRO A 157 5.18 16.23 -24.04
N ARG A 158 5.01 17.48 -23.61
CA ARG A 158 4.92 18.64 -24.52
C ARG A 158 6.26 19.11 -25.08
N THR A 159 7.37 18.69 -24.48
CA THR A 159 8.72 19.15 -24.84
C THR A 159 9.67 17.99 -25.01
N GLU A 160 10.42 17.98 -26.12
CA GLU A 160 11.52 17.04 -26.33
C GLU A 160 12.52 17.11 -25.17
N GLY A 161 12.94 15.96 -24.66
CA GLY A 161 13.96 15.83 -23.61
C GLY A 161 13.45 15.87 -22.17
N ARG A 162 12.16 16.01 -21.90
CA ARG A 162 11.62 15.74 -20.56
C ARG A 162 11.68 14.26 -20.23
N ALA A 163 12.09 13.96 -18.99
CA ALA A 163 12.05 12.61 -18.43
C ALA A 163 10.68 11.97 -18.67
N ASN A 164 10.66 10.65 -18.84
CA ASN A 164 9.42 9.89 -19.01
C ASN A 164 8.40 10.32 -17.95
N PRO A 165 7.15 10.59 -18.37
CA PRO A 165 6.11 10.97 -17.43
C PRO A 165 5.93 9.89 -16.36
N PHE A 166 5.71 10.31 -15.11
CA PHE A 166 5.56 9.40 -14.00
C PHE A 166 4.32 8.53 -14.16
N ARG A 167 4.54 7.22 -14.32
CA ARG A 167 3.46 6.25 -14.37
C ARG A 167 3.31 5.62 -12.99
N ASN A 168 2.29 6.06 -12.26
CA ASN A 168 2.07 5.67 -10.87
C ASN A 168 0.99 4.61 -10.76
N GLN A 169 1.24 3.65 -9.89
CA GLN A 169 0.27 2.66 -9.42
C GLN A 169 -0.04 2.98 -7.97
N ILE A 170 -1.32 2.92 -7.61
CA ILE A 170 -1.80 3.19 -6.27
C ILE A 170 -2.59 1.97 -5.80
N GLU A 171 -2.33 1.53 -4.59
CA GLU A 171 -3.12 0.52 -3.88
C GLU A 171 -3.57 1.13 -2.56
N ALA A 172 -4.88 1.17 -2.32
CA ALA A 172 -5.42 1.81 -1.14
C ALA A 172 -6.65 1.07 -0.59
N GLU A 173 -6.84 1.21 0.71
CA GLU A 173 -8.01 0.72 1.43
C GLU A 173 -8.96 1.87 1.78
N LEU A 174 -10.24 1.65 1.56
CA LEU A 174 -11.31 2.57 1.92
C LEU A 174 -11.76 2.31 3.36
N VAL A 175 -11.61 3.32 4.20
CA VAL A 175 -12.02 3.31 5.60
C VAL A 175 -13.02 4.42 5.81
N SER A 176 -14.30 4.06 5.92
CA SER A 176 -15.39 5.02 5.85
C SER A 176 -15.34 5.79 4.53
N ARG A 177 -14.90 7.04 4.54
CA ARG A 177 -14.72 7.86 3.34
C ARG A 177 -13.25 8.25 3.11
N HIS A 178 -12.31 7.56 3.73
CA HIS A 178 -10.88 7.82 3.59
C HIS A 178 -10.20 6.69 2.82
N LEU A 179 -9.51 7.03 1.75
CA LEU A 179 -8.58 6.15 1.05
C LEU A 179 -7.21 6.30 1.68
N ILE A 180 -6.68 5.20 2.21
CA ILE A 180 -5.37 5.16 2.85
C ILE A 180 -4.57 4.05 2.16
N GLY A 181 -3.41 4.39 1.64
CA GLY A 181 -2.62 3.42 0.90
C GLY A 181 -1.26 3.93 0.50
N HIS A 182 -0.71 3.29 -0.50
CA HIS A 182 0.59 3.65 -1.05
C HIS A 182 0.54 3.87 -2.56
N TRP A 183 1.49 4.64 -3.04
CA TRP A 183 1.75 4.82 -4.45
C TRP A 183 3.19 4.46 -4.79
N ARG A 184 3.40 4.02 -6.01
CA ARG A 184 4.74 3.76 -6.55
C ARG A 184 4.80 4.10 -8.03
N ASN A 185 5.94 4.56 -8.48
CA ASN A 185 6.21 4.71 -9.89
C ASN A 185 6.56 3.34 -10.50
N ILE A 186 5.92 2.98 -11.61
CA ILE A 186 6.15 1.68 -12.27
C ILE A 186 7.47 1.68 -13.03
N SER A 187 7.85 2.83 -13.61
CA SER A 187 9.04 2.96 -14.43
C SER A 187 10.32 3.18 -13.59
N ASP A 188 10.20 3.78 -12.41
CA ASP A 188 11.32 4.00 -11.49
C ASP A 188 10.89 3.69 -10.05
N THR A 189 11.26 2.52 -9.59
CA THR A 189 10.89 2.00 -8.25
C THR A 189 11.48 2.77 -7.08
N ARG A 190 12.37 3.74 -7.31
CA ARG A 190 12.89 4.64 -6.26
C ARG A 190 11.85 5.67 -5.82
N TYR A 191 10.84 5.94 -6.67
CA TYR A 191 9.76 6.86 -6.36
C TYR A 191 8.55 6.09 -5.84
N PHE A 192 8.28 6.25 -4.57
CA PHE A 192 7.15 5.65 -3.87
C PHE A 192 6.79 6.47 -2.63
N GLY A 193 5.62 6.24 -2.09
CA GLY A 193 5.17 6.92 -0.87
C GLY A 193 3.79 6.49 -0.44
N MET A 194 3.23 7.24 0.49
CA MET A 194 1.89 7.01 1.03
C MET A 194 0.89 8.00 0.45
N VAL A 195 -0.37 7.63 0.46
CA VAL A 195 -1.49 8.47 0.06
C VAL A 195 -2.61 8.40 1.09
N HIS A 196 -3.20 9.55 1.39
CA HIS A 196 -4.40 9.65 2.18
C HIS A 196 -5.35 10.67 1.53
N LEU A 197 -6.48 10.19 1.02
CA LEU A 197 -7.50 11.02 0.38
C LEU A 197 -8.84 10.83 1.09
N ALA A 198 -9.57 11.90 1.33
CA ALA A 198 -10.95 11.88 1.80
C ALA A 198 -11.92 12.04 0.62
N VAL A 199 -12.86 11.12 0.48
CA VAL A 199 -13.96 11.22 -0.51
C VAL A 199 -14.99 12.22 0.02
N LEU A 200 -15.15 13.35 -0.66
CA LEU A 200 -16.09 14.37 -0.26
C LEU A 200 -17.54 13.92 -0.52
N GLN A 201 -18.52 14.57 0.12
CA GLN A 201 -19.91 14.10 0.13
C GLN A 201 -20.55 14.01 -1.27
N GLY A 202 -20.16 14.87 -2.18
CA GLY A 202 -20.65 14.81 -3.57
C GLY A 202 -20.09 13.68 -4.42
N GLU A 203 -19.09 12.94 -3.90
CA GLU A 203 -18.46 11.79 -4.56
C GLU A 203 -17.81 12.10 -5.92
N THR A 204 -17.67 13.38 -6.22
CA THR A 204 -17.00 13.89 -7.42
C THR A 204 -15.58 14.37 -7.12
N ILE A 205 -15.20 14.46 -5.85
CA ILE A 205 -13.88 14.95 -5.41
C ILE A 205 -13.32 14.04 -4.31
N MET A 206 -12.05 13.71 -4.45
CA MET A 206 -11.21 13.21 -3.37
C MET A 206 -10.12 14.25 -3.08
N ASP A 207 -9.93 14.57 -1.81
CA ASP A 207 -8.99 15.61 -1.36
C ASP A 207 -8.13 15.11 -0.21
N GLY A 208 -6.84 15.35 -0.27
CA GLY A 208 -5.91 14.91 0.77
C GLY A 208 -4.45 15.17 0.42
N TYR A 209 -3.60 14.25 0.82
CA TYR A 209 -2.16 14.42 0.72
C TYR A 209 -1.47 13.12 0.28
N TYR A 210 -0.33 13.29 -0.37
CA TYR A 210 0.64 12.22 -0.57
C TYR A 210 1.95 12.56 0.14
N THR A 211 2.72 11.53 0.45
CA THR A 211 4.12 11.65 0.84
C THR A 211 5.00 10.96 -0.20
N GLY A 212 6.24 11.41 -0.32
CA GLY A 212 7.24 10.80 -1.19
C GLY A 212 8.64 11.11 -0.68
N PHE A 213 9.61 10.33 -1.14
CA PHE A 213 11.01 10.61 -0.84
C PHE A 213 11.58 11.56 -1.88
N GLU A 214 12.13 12.69 -1.45
CA GLU A 214 12.92 13.60 -2.32
C GLU A 214 14.37 13.17 -2.38
N SER A 215 14.84 12.54 -1.30
CA SER A 215 16.20 12.01 -1.15
C SER A 215 16.18 10.92 -0.09
N ASP A 216 17.31 10.27 0.15
CA ASP A 216 17.44 9.20 1.14
C ASP A 216 17.10 9.64 2.59
N ILE A 217 17.00 10.93 2.84
CA ILE A 217 16.80 11.50 4.19
C ILE A 217 15.63 12.46 4.31
N THR A 218 15.00 12.86 3.19
CA THR A 218 13.93 13.87 3.20
C THR A 218 12.64 13.28 2.66
N VAL A 219 11.59 13.32 3.50
CA VAL A 219 10.23 12.97 3.09
C VAL A 219 9.48 14.27 2.81
N SER A 220 9.03 14.45 1.57
CA SER A 220 8.15 15.52 1.18
C SER A 220 6.69 15.12 1.33
N PHE A 221 5.83 16.10 1.44
CA PHE A 221 4.38 15.93 1.35
C PHE A 221 3.76 17.08 0.58
N ALA A 222 2.70 16.78 -0.17
CA ALA A 222 1.93 17.83 -0.83
C ALA A 222 0.46 17.42 -0.96
N ARG A 223 -0.39 18.43 -1.17
CA ARG A 223 -1.80 18.21 -1.40
C ARG A 223 -1.99 17.49 -2.74
N TRP A 224 -2.84 16.47 -2.74
CA TRP A 224 -3.24 15.74 -3.92
C TRP A 224 -4.76 15.74 -3.99
N ARG A 225 -5.29 16.29 -5.05
CA ARG A 225 -6.73 16.39 -5.25
C ARG A 225 -7.14 15.74 -6.55
N TRP A 226 -8.23 15.00 -6.51
CA TRP A 226 -8.77 14.23 -7.60
C TRP A 226 -10.19 14.69 -7.87
N VAL A 227 -10.52 14.93 -9.12
CA VAL A 227 -11.86 15.30 -9.57
C VAL A 227 -12.35 14.27 -10.58
N ARG A 228 -13.55 13.76 -10.38
CA ARG A 228 -14.14 12.75 -11.24
C ARG A 228 -14.31 13.28 -12.66
N LEU A 229 -14.00 12.43 -13.65
CA LEU A 229 -14.28 12.65 -15.06
C LEU A 229 -15.60 11.97 -15.43
N GLU A 230 -16.38 12.62 -16.28
CA GLU A 230 -17.61 12.07 -16.84
C GLU A 230 -17.28 10.89 -17.78
N PRO A 231 -17.75 9.66 -17.47
CA PRO A 231 -17.37 8.47 -18.24
C PRO A 231 -17.68 8.58 -19.73
N ASN A 232 -18.83 9.13 -20.09
CA ASN A 232 -19.25 9.25 -21.48
C ASN A 232 -18.33 10.19 -22.28
N SER A 233 -17.66 11.14 -21.63
CA SER A 233 -16.74 12.07 -22.29
C SER A 233 -15.42 11.41 -22.71
N LEU A 234 -15.12 10.23 -22.16
CA LEU A 234 -13.89 9.48 -22.41
C LEU A 234 -14.09 8.30 -23.38
N GLU A 235 -15.34 8.03 -23.76
CA GLU A 235 -15.67 6.87 -24.57
C GLU A 235 -14.97 6.92 -25.95
N GLY A 236 -14.28 5.83 -26.27
CA GLY A 236 -13.50 5.73 -27.52
C GLY A 236 -12.19 6.52 -27.56
N THR A 237 -11.77 7.14 -26.44
CA THR A 237 -10.55 7.94 -26.38
C THR A 237 -9.35 7.10 -25.95
N ASP A 238 -8.25 7.19 -26.68
CA ASP A 238 -6.94 6.69 -26.23
C ASP A 238 -6.34 7.68 -25.22
N LEU A 239 -6.39 7.34 -23.94
CA LEU A 239 -5.91 8.20 -22.87
C LEU A 239 -4.39 8.45 -22.90
N TYR A 240 -3.62 7.60 -23.54
CA TYR A 240 -2.19 7.80 -23.71
C TYR A 240 -1.85 8.85 -24.77
N ALA A 241 -2.78 9.10 -25.70
CA ALA A 241 -2.64 10.12 -26.74
C ALA A 241 -3.28 11.47 -26.36
N VAL A 242 -3.86 11.56 -25.14
CA VAL A 242 -4.50 12.82 -24.68
C VAL A 242 -3.43 13.84 -24.33
N VAL A 243 -3.47 14.99 -24.98
CA VAL A 243 -2.70 16.18 -24.57
C VAL A 243 -3.56 16.98 -23.60
N LEU A 244 -3.12 17.03 -22.33
CA LEU A 244 -3.79 17.81 -21.30
C LEU A 244 -3.41 19.28 -21.40
N ARG A 245 -4.28 20.18 -20.90
CA ARG A 245 -3.94 21.60 -20.70
C ARG A 245 -2.72 21.74 -19.79
N GLU A 246 -2.18 22.98 -19.70
CA GLU A 246 -1.04 23.25 -18.81
C GLU A 246 -1.30 22.77 -17.38
N PRO A 247 -0.32 22.10 -16.73
CA PRO A 247 -0.52 21.54 -15.41
C PRO A 247 -0.92 22.57 -14.35
N SER A 248 -0.45 23.80 -14.45
CA SER A 248 -0.85 24.91 -13.55
C SER A 248 -2.34 25.26 -13.72
N THR A 249 -2.80 25.33 -14.97
CA THR A 249 -4.22 25.60 -15.27
C THR A 249 -5.12 24.48 -14.73
N LEU A 250 -4.71 23.23 -14.91
CA LEU A 250 -5.45 22.07 -14.38
C LEU A 250 -5.40 22.01 -12.86
N TYR A 251 -4.29 22.38 -12.25
CA TYR A 251 -4.18 22.48 -10.80
C TYR A 251 -5.18 23.51 -10.25
N ASP A 252 -5.23 24.70 -10.81
CA ASP A 252 -6.16 25.75 -10.40
C ASP A 252 -7.62 25.30 -10.62
N LEU A 253 -7.93 24.68 -11.76
CA LEU A 253 -9.23 24.10 -12.04
C LEU A 253 -9.64 23.09 -10.98
N VAL A 254 -8.78 22.12 -10.67
CA VAL A 254 -9.05 21.07 -9.67
C VAL A 254 -9.19 21.64 -8.27
N MET A 255 -8.30 22.56 -7.88
CA MET A 255 -8.32 23.18 -6.54
C MET A 255 -9.55 24.10 -6.34
N GLY A 256 -10.05 24.73 -7.40
CA GLY A 256 -11.21 25.61 -7.34
C GLY A 256 -12.56 24.88 -7.33
N ARG A 257 -12.63 23.57 -7.62
CA ARG A 257 -13.88 22.82 -7.68
C ARG A 257 -14.53 22.62 -6.33
N SER A 258 -15.86 22.78 -6.31
CA SER A 258 -16.70 22.41 -5.18
C SER A 258 -17.12 20.94 -5.26
N GLN A 259 -17.31 20.32 -4.10
CA GLN A 259 -17.84 18.95 -4.03
C GLN A 259 -19.25 18.76 -4.62
N TYR A 260 -19.96 19.85 -4.88
CA TYR A 260 -21.31 19.85 -5.47
C TYR A 260 -21.30 20.11 -6.97
N ASP A 261 -20.12 20.36 -7.55
CA ASP A 261 -20.00 20.54 -8.99
C ASP A 261 -20.15 19.20 -9.73
N ALA A 262 -20.67 19.24 -10.93
CA ALA A 262 -20.75 18.08 -11.80
C ALA A 262 -19.32 17.56 -12.13
N PRO A 263 -19.15 16.28 -12.48
CA PRO A 263 -17.89 15.77 -12.99
C PRO A 263 -17.33 16.62 -14.13
N LEU A 264 -16.02 16.63 -14.31
CA LEU A 264 -15.38 17.27 -15.46
C LEU A 264 -15.55 16.40 -16.70
N THR A 265 -15.64 17.05 -17.87
CA THR A 265 -15.57 16.34 -19.16
C THR A 265 -14.13 16.30 -19.68
N LEU A 266 -13.85 15.43 -20.65
CA LEU A 266 -12.56 15.43 -21.32
C LEU A 266 -12.26 16.77 -22.00
N ALA A 267 -13.29 17.47 -22.51
CA ALA A 267 -13.14 18.78 -23.13
C ALA A 267 -12.65 19.87 -22.15
N ASP A 268 -13.01 19.75 -20.86
CA ASP A 268 -12.54 20.69 -19.83
C ASP A 268 -11.06 20.58 -19.54
N VAL A 269 -10.44 19.41 -19.82
CA VAL A 269 -9.09 19.08 -19.37
C VAL A 269 -8.08 18.93 -20.51
N ARG A 270 -8.52 18.60 -21.72
CA ARG A 270 -7.64 18.46 -22.88
C ARG A 270 -7.28 19.82 -23.47
N GLU A 271 -6.12 19.91 -24.11
CA GLU A 271 -5.73 21.05 -24.91
C GLU A 271 -6.66 21.17 -26.13
N GLU A 272 -7.08 22.39 -26.46
CA GLU A 272 -7.82 22.66 -27.69
C GLU A 272 -6.84 22.57 -28.87
N SER A 273 -7.17 21.75 -29.85
CA SER A 273 -6.39 21.53 -31.09
C SER A 273 -6.39 22.75 -31.99
#